data_3515ee3fcd0a6cc68d75520d5c3f28cd
#
_entry.id   3515ee3fcd0a6cc68d75520d5c3f28cd
#
_cell.length_a   1.000
_cell.length_b   1.000
_cell.length_c   1.000
_cell.angle_alpha   90.00
_cell.angle_beta   90.00
_cell.angle_gamma   90.00
#
_symmetry.space_group_name_H-M   'P 1'
#
loop_
_entity.id
_entity.type
_entity.pdbx_description
1 polymer ?
#
loop_
_entity_poly.entity_id
_entity_poly.type
_entity_poly.pdbx_seq_one_letter_code
_entity_poly.pdbx_strand_id
1 'polypeptide(L)'
;VMQFLFWLSLALLFYIYFGYPLLAKVIAKIADREVQKSGSYEPTVSILIAAYNEANDIGATLRNKLALDYPTDKIEVLVISDESDDGTDDIVHEVAEDAAFPVRLFRQVPRQGKTSGLNTLVPEANGEIILFSDANSHWDTQALKQLCSNFADPAVGYVTGKMVYVNKDGSLVGDGCSAYMKYENWLREQETKIGSVVGVDGGIDAMRRALYKPLRADQLPDFVQPLKVVEQGYRVVYEPEALLKEEALSDGSSEFSMRVRVSLRALWALKDMKHLMNPARDPIFALQLISHKMLRYAAFVPMITLAIATLLLAPKGGIYLLAALGYIAFLALAWLGRKKEGGGQSLSAVYSIPYYFMLLNLASYKAVFAFLRGEKKVIWNPRKG
;
A
#
# COMPACT_ATOMS: atom_id res chain seq x y z
N VAL A 1 -28.11 1.99 -27.48
CA VAL A 1 -27.67 1.48 -26.16
C VAL A 1 -26.20 1.04 -26.24
N MET A 2 -25.78 0.09 -27.12
CA MET A 2 -24.42 -0.42 -27.17
C MET A 2 -23.36 0.65 -27.46
N GLN A 3 -23.62 1.60 -28.36
CA GLN A 3 -22.70 2.71 -28.63
C GLN A 3 -22.52 3.61 -27.40
N PHE A 4 -23.60 3.90 -26.67
CA PHE A 4 -23.55 4.65 -25.42
C PHE A 4 -22.71 3.92 -24.37
N LEU A 5 -22.94 2.62 -24.19
CA LEU A 5 -22.16 1.78 -23.24
C LEU A 5 -20.68 1.73 -23.60
N PHE A 6 -20.36 1.64 -24.91
CA PHE A 6 -18.98 1.69 -25.39
C PHE A 6 -18.28 2.99 -24.98
N TRP A 7 -18.88 4.15 -25.33
CA TRP A 7 -18.27 5.44 -25.03
C TRP A 7 -18.24 5.77 -23.53
N LEU A 8 -19.29 5.42 -22.79
CA LEU A 8 -19.34 5.59 -21.33
C LEU A 8 -18.24 4.75 -20.65
N SER A 9 -18.09 3.49 -21.04
CA SER A 9 -17.06 2.60 -20.46
C SER A 9 -15.66 3.09 -20.80
N LEU A 10 -15.43 3.53 -22.02
CA LEU A 10 -14.16 4.10 -22.46
C LEU A 10 -13.84 5.39 -21.67
N ALA A 11 -14.81 6.28 -21.53
CA ALA A 11 -14.65 7.52 -20.75
C ALA A 11 -14.38 7.24 -19.26
N LEU A 12 -15.06 6.26 -18.65
CA LEU A 12 -14.81 5.86 -17.26
C LEU A 12 -13.41 5.28 -17.07
N LEU A 13 -12.97 4.38 -17.97
CA LEU A 13 -11.62 3.84 -17.91
C LEU A 13 -10.55 4.93 -18.10
N PHE A 14 -10.78 5.82 -19.06
CA PHE A 14 -9.91 6.97 -19.26
C PHE A 14 -9.85 7.86 -18.00
N TYR A 15 -11.00 8.15 -17.40
CA TYR A 15 -11.06 8.93 -16.16
C TYR A 15 -10.28 8.25 -15.03
N ILE A 16 -10.49 6.96 -14.79
CA ILE A 16 -9.87 6.22 -13.68
C ILE A 16 -8.34 6.24 -13.78
N TYR A 17 -7.79 6.02 -14.97
CA TYR A 17 -6.34 5.81 -15.13
C TYR A 17 -5.57 7.04 -15.62
N PHE A 18 -6.24 8.01 -16.25
CA PHE A 18 -5.63 9.23 -16.79
C PHE A 18 -6.33 10.50 -16.32
N GLY A 19 -7.65 10.55 -16.36
CA GLY A 19 -8.43 11.74 -16.05
C GLY A 19 -8.26 12.18 -14.60
N TYR A 20 -8.42 11.28 -13.64
CA TYR A 20 -8.22 11.59 -12.23
C TYR A 20 -6.77 11.99 -11.92
N PRO A 21 -5.72 11.28 -12.35
CA PRO A 21 -4.34 11.72 -12.16
C PRO A 21 -4.05 13.12 -12.72
N LEU A 22 -4.56 13.44 -13.90
CA LEU A 22 -4.42 14.78 -14.47
C LEU A 22 -5.17 15.83 -13.64
N LEU A 23 -6.37 15.51 -13.19
CA LEU A 23 -7.16 16.36 -12.29
C LEU A 23 -6.43 16.58 -10.96
N ALA A 24 -5.89 15.52 -10.35
CA ALA A 24 -5.09 15.61 -9.14
C ALA A 24 -3.88 16.52 -9.31
N LYS A 25 -3.15 16.42 -10.44
CA LYS A 25 -2.04 17.31 -10.79
C LYS A 25 -2.48 18.79 -10.87
N VAL A 26 -3.64 19.06 -11.48
CA VAL A 26 -4.16 20.43 -11.59
C VAL A 26 -4.55 20.97 -10.22
N ILE A 27 -5.28 20.17 -9.41
CA ILE A 27 -5.68 20.56 -8.06
C ILE A 27 -4.43 20.77 -7.17
N ALA A 28 -3.44 19.86 -7.26
CA ALA A 28 -2.18 19.96 -6.52
C ALA A 28 -1.45 21.29 -6.82
N LYS A 29 -1.45 21.71 -8.10
CA LYS A 29 -0.83 22.97 -8.52
C LYS A 29 -1.57 24.22 -8.01
N ILE A 30 -2.88 24.11 -7.76
CA ILE A 30 -3.71 25.21 -7.22
C ILE A 30 -3.65 25.22 -5.69
N ALA A 31 -3.74 24.06 -5.05
CA ALA A 31 -3.78 23.94 -3.59
C ALA A 31 -2.42 24.22 -2.97
N ASP A 32 -1.37 23.66 -3.57
CA ASP A 32 0.06 23.78 -3.25
C ASP A 32 0.36 23.77 -1.73
N ARG A 33 -0.23 22.79 -1.05
CA ARG A 33 -0.08 22.63 0.40
C ARG A 33 1.23 21.92 0.72
N GLU A 34 2.32 22.64 0.68
CA GLU A 34 3.61 22.12 1.10
C GLU A 34 3.59 21.68 2.58
N VAL A 35 4.37 20.66 2.90
CA VAL A 35 4.60 20.22 4.28
C VAL A 35 5.75 21.02 4.87
N GLN A 36 5.56 21.61 6.04
CA GLN A 36 6.59 22.34 6.76
C GLN A 36 7.57 21.39 7.44
N LYS A 37 8.53 20.89 6.66
CA LYS A 37 9.52 19.93 7.15
C LYS A 37 10.64 20.63 7.95
N SER A 38 11.16 19.90 8.95
CA SER A 38 12.39 20.32 9.65
C SER A 38 13.29 19.12 9.91
N GLY A 39 14.49 19.13 9.34
CA GLY A 39 15.49 18.07 9.55
C GLY A 39 16.06 18.02 10.98
N SER A 40 15.83 19.07 11.78
CA SER A 40 16.21 19.09 13.21
C SER A 40 15.08 18.60 14.15
N TYR A 41 13.91 18.27 13.61
CA TYR A 41 12.81 17.72 14.41
C TYR A 41 13.02 16.24 14.62
N GLU A 42 13.49 15.89 15.80
CA GLU A 42 13.80 14.52 16.23
C GLU A 42 12.99 14.16 17.49
N PRO A 43 11.69 13.83 17.34
CA PRO A 43 10.84 13.40 18.46
C PRO A 43 11.27 12.04 19.00
N THR A 44 10.76 11.64 20.17
CA THR A 44 10.87 10.25 20.63
C THR A 44 10.03 9.33 19.74
N VAL A 45 10.57 8.16 19.40
CA VAL A 45 9.94 7.23 18.44
C VAL A 45 9.89 5.80 18.98
N SER A 46 8.80 5.10 18.68
CA SER A 46 8.67 3.66 18.93
C SER A 46 8.40 2.95 17.61
N ILE A 47 9.30 2.06 17.19
CA ILE A 47 9.11 1.21 16.00
C ILE A 47 8.38 -0.05 16.44
N LEU A 48 7.21 -0.30 15.84
CA LEU A 48 6.33 -1.42 16.13
C LEU A 48 6.44 -2.48 15.02
N ILE A 49 6.78 -3.71 15.39
CA ILE A 49 6.95 -4.84 14.48
C ILE A 49 6.03 -5.98 14.94
N ALA A 50 5.13 -6.43 14.04
CA ALA A 50 4.36 -7.64 14.24
C ALA A 50 4.99 -8.80 13.49
N ALA A 51 5.31 -9.89 14.19
CA ALA A 51 5.97 -11.06 13.63
C ALA A 51 5.14 -12.33 13.88
N TYR A 52 5.11 -13.22 12.88
CA TYR A 52 4.59 -14.58 13.00
C TYR A 52 5.42 -15.51 12.11
N ASN A 53 6.24 -16.37 12.73
CA ASN A 53 7.13 -17.29 12.04
C ASN A 53 8.03 -16.59 11.02
N GLU A 54 8.83 -15.63 11.50
CA GLU A 54 9.73 -14.79 10.73
C GLU A 54 11.22 -15.00 11.12
N ALA A 55 11.56 -16.21 11.60
CA ALA A 55 12.93 -16.52 12.05
C ALA A 55 14.00 -16.22 10.98
N ASN A 56 13.65 -16.33 9.69
CA ASN A 56 14.57 -16.07 8.59
C ASN A 56 14.88 -14.58 8.40
N ASP A 57 13.97 -13.68 8.77
CA ASP A 57 14.05 -12.26 8.42
C ASP A 57 14.18 -11.33 9.63
N ILE A 58 13.58 -11.69 10.78
CA ILE A 58 13.45 -10.80 11.93
C ILE A 58 14.81 -10.31 12.45
N GLY A 59 15.84 -11.17 12.49
CA GLY A 59 17.18 -10.80 12.94
C GLY A 59 17.83 -9.74 12.07
N ALA A 60 17.74 -9.88 10.75
CA ALA A 60 18.25 -8.89 9.80
C ALA A 60 17.47 -7.57 9.89
N THR A 61 16.14 -7.66 10.04
CA THR A 61 15.25 -6.51 10.19
C THR A 61 15.56 -5.71 11.47
N LEU A 62 15.76 -6.38 12.61
CA LEU A 62 16.13 -5.70 13.87
C LEU A 62 17.50 -5.02 13.74
N ARG A 63 18.52 -5.71 13.22
CA ARG A 63 19.83 -5.11 12.96
C ARG A 63 19.76 -3.91 12.03
N ASN A 64 18.89 -3.94 11.02
CA ASN A 64 18.62 -2.79 10.15
C ASN A 64 18.04 -1.61 10.96
N LYS A 65 17.12 -1.85 11.91
CA LYS A 65 16.56 -0.78 12.76
C LYS A 65 17.60 -0.22 13.73
N LEU A 66 18.49 -1.07 14.26
CA LEU A 66 19.59 -0.66 15.13
C LEU A 66 20.63 0.20 14.39
N ALA A 67 20.73 0.09 13.07
CA ALA A 67 21.65 0.86 12.21
C ALA A 67 21.06 2.17 11.67
N LEU A 68 19.84 2.55 12.07
CA LEU A 68 19.22 3.81 11.64
C LEU A 68 19.98 5.01 12.23
N ASP A 69 20.16 6.05 11.41
CA ASP A 69 20.76 7.32 11.86
C ASP A 69 19.72 8.12 12.66
N TYR A 70 19.64 7.82 13.96
CA TYR A 70 18.74 8.50 14.89
C TYR A 70 19.33 8.48 16.31
N PRO A 71 19.08 9.50 17.16
CA PRO A 71 19.55 9.51 18.54
C PRO A 71 19.08 8.28 19.33
N THR A 72 20.01 7.52 19.92
CA THR A 72 19.73 6.25 20.59
C THR A 72 18.90 6.40 21.88
N ASP A 73 18.92 7.59 22.48
CA ASP A 73 18.11 7.95 23.65
C ASP A 73 16.65 8.32 23.30
N LYS A 74 16.33 8.42 21.98
CA LYS A 74 15.01 8.79 21.47
C LYS A 74 14.29 7.68 20.72
N ILE A 75 14.85 6.48 20.64
CA ILE A 75 14.31 5.37 19.84
C ILE A 75 14.15 4.12 20.69
N GLU A 76 13.08 3.39 20.46
CA GLU A 76 12.86 2.03 20.95
C GLU A 76 12.20 1.16 19.87
N VAL A 77 12.36 -0.15 19.98
CA VAL A 77 11.69 -1.15 19.12
C VAL A 77 10.84 -2.06 19.98
N LEU A 78 9.58 -2.22 19.59
CA LEU A 78 8.65 -3.15 20.21
C LEU A 78 8.25 -4.22 19.20
N VAL A 79 8.50 -5.47 19.51
CA VAL A 79 8.13 -6.62 18.69
C VAL A 79 6.97 -7.35 19.35
N ILE A 80 5.91 -7.66 18.61
CA ILE A 80 4.86 -8.58 19.04
C ILE A 80 4.93 -9.87 18.23
N SER A 81 5.22 -10.97 18.90
CA SER A 81 5.16 -12.32 18.35
C SER A 81 3.73 -12.86 18.44
N ASP A 82 3.12 -13.15 17.30
CA ASP A 82 1.75 -13.66 17.17
C ASP A 82 1.73 -15.19 17.27
N GLU A 83 2.21 -15.75 18.43
CA GLU A 83 2.34 -17.19 18.68
C GLU A 83 3.32 -17.89 17.71
N SER A 84 4.50 -17.30 17.48
CA SER A 84 5.55 -17.94 16.66
C SER A 84 6.10 -19.21 17.33
N ASP A 85 6.47 -20.21 16.53
CA ASP A 85 6.98 -21.51 16.96
C ASP A 85 8.25 -21.98 16.19
N ASP A 86 8.85 -21.05 15.40
CA ASP A 86 9.99 -21.32 14.51
C ASP A 86 11.34 -20.77 15.05
N GLY A 87 11.39 -20.27 16.30
CA GLY A 87 12.56 -19.63 16.88
C GLY A 87 12.62 -18.10 16.69
N THR A 88 11.58 -17.47 16.12
CA THR A 88 11.49 -16.00 15.99
C THR A 88 11.77 -15.29 17.32
N ASP A 89 11.17 -15.74 18.41
CA ASP A 89 11.26 -15.11 19.74
C ASP A 89 12.69 -15.15 20.29
N ASP A 90 13.39 -16.28 20.13
CA ASP A 90 14.76 -16.47 20.59
C ASP A 90 15.72 -15.50 19.86
N ILE A 91 15.53 -15.33 18.53
CA ILE A 91 16.31 -14.38 17.72
C ILE A 91 16.09 -12.93 18.18
N VAL A 92 14.85 -12.58 18.54
CA VAL A 92 14.55 -11.22 19.06
C VAL A 92 15.27 -11.00 20.39
N HIS A 93 15.27 -11.98 21.30
CA HIS A 93 16.00 -11.90 22.56
C HIS A 93 17.50 -11.76 22.37
N GLU A 94 18.10 -12.58 21.47
CA GLU A 94 19.54 -12.50 21.13
C GLU A 94 19.93 -11.11 20.64
N VAL A 95 19.14 -10.52 19.71
CA VAL A 95 19.43 -9.17 19.20
C VAL A 95 19.23 -8.09 20.27
N ALA A 96 18.28 -8.29 21.18
CA ALA A 96 18.00 -7.33 22.24
C ALA A 96 19.12 -7.23 23.30
N GLU A 97 19.86 -8.32 23.55
CA GLU A 97 20.99 -8.36 24.51
C GLU A 97 22.12 -7.37 24.14
N ASP A 98 22.41 -7.23 22.85
CA ASP A 98 23.50 -6.38 22.33
C ASP A 98 22.99 -5.04 21.76
N ALA A 99 21.71 -4.71 21.93
CA ALA A 99 21.10 -3.54 21.31
C ALA A 99 21.54 -2.23 22.00
N ALA A 100 21.85 -1.19 21.17
CA ALA A 100 22.25 0.14 21.62
C ALA A 100 21.08 0.95 22.25
N PHE A 101 19.84 0.51 22.06
CA PHE A 101 18.61 1.09 22.61
C PHE A 101 17.57 0.00 22.88
N PRO A 102 16.49 0.26 23.63
CA PRO A 102 15.57 -0.78 24.06
C PRO A 102 14.90 -1.53 22.90
N VAL A 103 15.03 -2.85 22.88
CA VAL A 103 14.27 -3.79 22.05
C VAL A 103 13.47 -4.68 22.98
N ARG A 104 12.14 -4.62 22.91
CA ARG A 104 11.25 -5.36 23.79
C ARG A 104 10.38 -6.33 23.01
N LEU A 105 10.33 -7.60 23.45
CA LEU A 105 9.45 -8.62 22.91
C LEU A 105 8.18 -8.75 23.74
N PHE A 106 7.04 -8.78 23.04
CA PHE A 106 5.73 -9.13 23.58
C PHE A 106 5.24 -10.39 22.88
N ARG A 107 4.45 -11.22 23.55
CA ARG A 107 3.90 -12.43 22.96
C ARG A 107 2.38 -12.43 23.05
N GLN A 108 1.72 -12.70 21.95
CA GLN A 108 0.27 -12.80 21.83
C GLN A 108 -0.11 -14.28 21.67
N VAL A 109 -0.85 -14.83 22.66
CA VAL A 109 -1.33 -16.20 22.69
C VAL A 109 -2.79 -16.18 23.16
N PRO A 110 -3.73 -16.79 22.43
CA PRO A 110 -3.57 -17.41 21.10
C PRO A 110 -3.34 -16.38 20.00
N ARG A 111 -2.98 -16.87 18.81
CA ARG A 111 -2.78 -16.05 17.61
C ARG A 111 -4.02 -15.23 17.24
N GLN A 112 -3.85 -13.91 17.05
CA GLN A 112 -4.94 -12.95 16.76
C GLN A 112 -4.67 -12.05 15.56
N GLY A 113 -3.47 -12.12 14.98
CA GLY A 113 -3.07 -11.36 13.78
C GLY A 113 -2.46 -9.99 14.06
N LYS A 114 -1.83 -9.42 13.02
CA LYS A 114 -1.07 -8.15 13.06
C LYS A 114 -1.86 -7.01 13.71
N THR A 115 -3.14 -6.84 13.35
CA THR A 115 -3.97 -5.72 13.84
C THR A 115 -4.17 -5.77 15.36
N SER A 116 -4.47 -6.95 15.92
CA SER A 116 -4.57 -7.16 17.37
C SER A 116 -3.24 -6.91 18.05
N GLY A 117 -2.14 -7.42 17.48
CA GLY A 117 -0.80 -7.19 18.02
C GLY A 117 -0.43 -5.71 18.07
N LEU A 118 -0.71 -4.94 17.05
CA LEU A 118 -0.48 -3.50 17.05
C LEU A 118 -1.32 -2.77 18.12
N ASN A 119 -2.59 -3.17 18.31
CA ASN A 119 -3.42 -2.64 19.41
C ASN A 119 -2.80 -2.89 20.80
N THR A 120 -2.12 -4.03 20.96
CA THR A 120 -1.42 -4.39 22.20
C THR A 120 -0.13 -3.57 22.37
N LEU A 121 0.64 -3.34 21.30
CA LEU A 121 1.91 -2.62 21.38
C LEU A 121 1.77 -1.11 21.59
N VAL A 122 0.76 -0.47 21.00
CA VAL A 122 0.66 1.00 21.05
C VAL A 122 0.55 1.57 22.46
N PRO A 123 -0.20 0.96 23.41
CA PRO A 123 -0.20 1.40 24.81
C PRO A 123 1.17 1.26 25.50
N GLU A 124 2.00 0.32 25.07
CA GLU A 124 3.34 0.05 25.62
C GLU A 124 4.43 0.95 25.03
N ALA A 125 4.10 1.67 23.96
CA ALA A 125 5.01 2.57 23.26
C ALA A 125 5.19 3.89 24.04
N ASN A 126 6.46 4.34 24.19
CA ASN A 126 6.80 5.60 24.86
C ASN A 126 6.99 6.76 23.87
N GLY A 127 7.24 6.48 22.60
CA GLY A 127 7.47 7.46 21.56
C GLY A 127 6.28 8.41 21.34
N GLU A 128 6.56 9.67 21.06
CA GLU A 128 5.56 10.63 20.56
C GLU A 128 5.04 10.19 19.19
N ILE A 129 5.95 9.67 18.37
CA ILE A 129 5.66 9.11 17.05
C ILE A 129 5.81 7.59 17.12
N ILE A 130 4.81 6.87 16.61
CA ILE A 130 4.89 5.42 16.41
C ILE A 130 5.11 5.13 14.93
N LEU A 131 5.96 4.13 14.66
CA LEU A 131 6.28 3.69 13.32
C LEU A 131 5.87 2.23 13.14
N PHE A 132 5.41 1.90 11.95
CA PHE A 132 5.01 0.55 11.58
C PHE A 132 6.03 -0.04 10.61
N SER A 133 6.58 -1.20 10.96
CA SER A 133 7.48 -1.98 10.13
C SER A 133 7.01 -3.42 10.04
N ASP A 134 7.11 -4.02 8.86
CA ASP A 134 6.96 -5.46 8.74
C ASP A 134 8.25 -6.17 9.21
N ALA A 135 8.14 -7.45 9.57
CA ALA A 135 9.24 -8.25 10.10
C ALA A 135 10.36 -8.53 9.07
N ASN A 136 10.11 -8.26 7.79
CA ASN A 136 11.03 -8.42 6.66
C ASN A 136 11.34 -7.07 5.95
N SER A 137 11.10 -5.94 6.60
CA SER A 137 11.27 -4.61 6.01
C SER A 137 12.63 -4.01 6.30
N HIS A 138 13.39 -3.69 5.26
CA HIS A 138 14.70 -3.05 5.37
C HIS A 138 14.63 -1.58 4.94
N TRP A 139 14.87 -0.68 5.89
CA TRP A 139 14.83 0.76 5.68
C TRP A 139 16.20 1.33 5.33
N ASP A 140 16.23 2.36 4.53
CA ASP A 140 17.43 3.18 4.38
C ASP A 140 17.79 3.82 5.72
N THR A 141 19.09 4.02 5.97
CA THR A 141 19.58 4.55 7.25
C THR A 141 19.03 5.93 7.60
N GLN A 142 18.69 6.75 6.61
CA GLN A 142 18.11 8.09 6.78
C GLN A 142 16.58 8.08 6.85
N ALA A 143 15.94 6.96 6.56
CA ALA A 143 14.49 6.90 6.40
C ALA A 143 13.72 7.41 7.63
N LEU A 144 14.19 7.09 8.84
CA LEU A 144 13.56 7.53 10.08
C LEU A 144 13.58 9.05 10.24
N LYS A 145 14.72 9.70 9.96
CA LYS A 145 14.83 11.17 9.99
C LYS A 145 13.91 11.81 8.97
N GLN A 146 13.85 11.24 7.76
CA GLN A 146 12.99 11.75 6.69
C GLN A 146 11.51 11.67 7.10
N LEU A 147 11.05 10.55 7.65
CA LEU A 147 9.67 10.43 8.16
C LEU A 147 9.40 11.46 9.25
N CYS A 148 10.28 11.55 10.26
CA CYS A 148 10.10 12.41 11.42
C CYS A 148 10.11 13.90 11.06
N SER A 149 10.89 14.32 10.06
CA SER A 149 10.97 15.72 9.63
C SER A 149 9.61 16.33 9.25
N ASN A 150 8.68 15.51 8.76
CA ASN A 150 7.34 15.93 8.35
C ASN A 150 6.44 16.29 9.54
N PHE A 151 6.69 15.73 10.72
CA PHE A 151 5.90 16.02 11.93
C PHE A 151 6.25 17.37 12.58
N ALA A 152 7.24 18.09 12.07
CA ALA A 152 7.42 19.51 12.41
C ALA A 152 6.19 20.34 11.99
N ASP A 153 5.48 19.93 10.95
CA ASP A 153 4.16 20.48 10.60
C ASP A 153 3.08 19.89 11.56
N PRO A 154 2.46 20.73 12.41
CA PRO A 154 1.44 20.27 13.35
C PRO A 154 0.18 19.71 12.67
N ALA A 155 -0.07 20.05 11.41
CA ALA A 155 -1.19 19.50 10.64
C ALA A 155 -0.95 18.08 10.16
N VAL A 156 0.31 17.58 10.15
CA VAL A 156 0.64 16.22 9.74
C VAL A 156 0.43 15.26 10.89
N GLY A 157 -0.45 14.28 10.67
CA GLY A 157 -0.75 13.22 11.64
C GLY A 157 -0.19 11.86 11.24
N TYR A 158 0.06 11.64 9.96
CA TYR A 158 0.56 10.38 9.41
C TYR A 158 1.49 10.63 8.22
N VAL A 159 2.57 9.86 8.12
CA VAL A 159 3.55 9.92 7.03
C VAL A 159 3.77 8.50 6.51
N THR A 160 3.69 8.31 5.19
CA THR A 160 4.08 7.06 4.53
C THR A 160 5.35 7.28 3.71
N GLY A 161 6.30 6.33 3.80
CA GLY A 161 7.50 6.35 2.98
C GLY A 161 7.28 5.73 1.60
N LYS A 162 8.38 5.41 0.94
CA LYS A 162 8.44 4.87 -0.42
C LYS A 162 8.98 3.45 -0.40
N MET A 163 8.14 2.50 -0.81
CA MET A 163 8.58 1.14 -1.07
C MET A 163 9.20 1.04 -2.46
N VAL A 164 10.36 0.39 -2.56
CA VAL A 164 11.03 0.02 -3.80
C VAL A 164 11.30 -1.47 -3.81
N TYR A 165 10.97 -2.14 -4.92
CA TYR A 165 11.26 -3.55 -5.08
C TYR A 165 12.69 -3.74 -5.60
N VAL A 166 13.40 -4.67 -4.97
CA VAL A 166 14.76 -5.06 -5.32
C VAL A 166 14.82 -6.54 -5.67
N ASN A 167 15.76 -6.91 -6.54
CA ASN A 167 16.11 -8.29 -6.80
C ASN A 167 17.00 -8.83 -5.65
N LYS A 168 17.24 -10.14 -5.60
CA LYS A 168 18.11 -10.77 -4.60
C LYS A 168 19.55 -10.20 -4.59
N ASP A 169 20.00 -9.64 -5.69
CA ASP A 169 21.31 -8.95 -5.81
C ASP A 169 21.26 -7.47 -5.38
N GLY A 170 20.10 -6.98 -4.91
CA GLY A 170 19.89 -5.60 -4.50
C GLY A 170 19.63 -4.62 -5.66
N SER A 171 19.63 -5.05 -6.92
CA SER A 171 19.30 -4.21 -8.06
C SER A 171 17.79 -3.92 -8.11
N LEU A 172 17.40 -2.76 -8.68
CA LEU A 172 15.98 -2.40 -8.81
C LEU A 172 15.27 -3.30 -9.82
N VAL A 173 14.06 -3.74 -9.45
CA VAL A 173 13.18 -4.49 -10.37
C VAL A 173 12.68 -3.57 -11.47
N GLY A 174 12.89 -3.96 -12.72
CA GLY A 174 12.55 -3.18 -13.92
C GLY A 174 11.32 -3.70 -14.69
N ASP A 175 10.22 -4.03 -14.00
CA ASP A 175 9.05 -4.67 -14.58
C ASP A 175 7.75 -3.85 -14.47
N GLY A 176 6.60 -4.45 -14.80
CA GLY A 176 5.28 -3.82 -14.71
C GLY A 176 4.88 -3.43 -13.30
N CYS A 177 5.35 -4.16 -12.27
CA CYS A 177 5.16 -3.81 -10.87
C CYS A 177 5.87 -2.49 -10.56
N SER A 178 7.12 -2.33 -11.02
CA SER A 178 7.90 -1.10 -10.90
C SER A 178 7.22 0.09 -11.60
N ALA A 179 6.68 -0.12 -12.81
CA ALA A 179 5.93 0.92 -13.54
C ALA A 179 4.66 1.35 -12.78
N TYR A 180 3.94 0.38 -12.21
CA TYR A 180 2.77 0.66 -11.37
C TYR A 180 3.16 1.45 -10.11
N MET A 181 4.23 1.05 -9.41
CA MET A 181 4.70 1.75 -8.21
C MET A 181 5.15 3.18 -8.52
N LYS A 182 5.84 3.42 -9.64
CA LYS A 182 6.19 4.78 -10.09
C LYS A 182 4.96 5.66 -10.30
N TYR A 183 3.92 5.10 -10.90
CA TYR A 183 2.65 5.80 -11.10
C TYR A 183 1.95 6.09 -9.77
N GLU A 184 1.87 5.13 -8.85
CA GLU A 184 1.27 5.32 -7.51
C GLU A 184 2.04 6.38 -6.70
N ASN A 185 3.37 6.31 -6.68
CA ASN A 185 4.21 7.24 -5.95
C ASN A 185 4.06 8.67 -6.50
N TRP A 186 4.05 8.83 -7.83
CA TRP A 186 3.78 10.13 -8.44
C TRP A 186 2.40 10.67 -8.04
N LEU A 187 1.37 9.83 -7.99
CA LEU A 187 0.03 10.25 -7.58
C LEU A 187 -0.01 10.63 -6.10
N ARG A 188 0.70 9.91 -5.21
CA ARG A 188 0.85 10.26 -3.79
C ARG A 188 1.52 11.63 -3.60
N GLU A 189 2.52 11.97 -4.43
CA GLU A 189 3.13 13.30 -4.42
C GLU A 189 2.09 14.39 -4.74
N GLN A 190 1.24 14.17 -5.76
CA GLN A 190 0.17 15.12 -6.07
C GLN A 190 -0.85 15.21 -4.93
N GLU A 191 -1.30 14.07 -4.39
CA GLU A 191 -2.26 14.01 -3.30
C GLU A 191 -1.73 14.66 -2.00
N THR A 192 -0.44 14.54 -1.70
CA THR A 192 0.21 15.25 -0.59
C THR A 192 0.09 16.76 -0.76
N LYS A 193 0.33 17.31 -1.95
CA LYS A 193 0.18 18.74 -2.26
C LYS A 193 -1.28 19.21 -2.21
N ILE A 194 -2.23 18.34 -2.48
CA ILE A 194 -3.66 18.60 -2.32
C ILE A 194 -4.05 18.69 -0.84
N GLY A 195 -3.54 17.75 -0.03
CA GLY A 195 -3.84 17.67 1.40
C GLY A 195 -3.43 16.36 2.01
N SER A 196 -4.05 15.26 1.61
CA SER A 196 -3.79 13.92 2.15
C SER A 196 -3.77 12.87 1.05
N VAL A 197 -2.90 11.87 1.18
CA VAL A 197 -2.94 10.67 0.35
C VAL A 197 -4.07 9.74 0.78
N VAL A 198 -4.61 8.96 -0.14
CA VAL A 198 -5.68 7.97 0.14
C VAL A 198 -5.17 6.54 0.22
N GLY A 199 -3.86 6.33 0.14
CA GLY A 199 -3.25 5.01 0.25
C GLY A 199 -1.78 5.07 0.60
N VAL A 200 -1.36 4.17 1.48
CA VAL A 200 -0.01 4.07 2.02
C VAL A 200 0.64 2.74 1.65
N ASP A 201 1.94 2.57 1.88
CA ASP A 201 2.69 1.35 1.51
C ASP A 201 2.69 0.29 2.61
N GLY A 202 2.55 0.67 3.87
CA GLY A 202 2.33 -0.23 5.00
C GLY A 202 3.58 -0.75 5.72
N GLY A 203 4.73 -0.83 5.09
CA GLY A 203 5.97 -1.34 5.70
C GLY A 203 6.92 -0.24 6.21
N ILE A 204 6.60 1.03 5.94
CA ILE A 204 7.38 2.21 6.32
C ILE A 204 6.45 3.40 6.55
N ASP A 205 5.71 3.35 7.63
CA ASP A 205 4.71 4.34 7.99
C ASP A 205 4.98 4.89 9.39
N ALA A 206 4.65 6.15 9.61
CA ALA A 206 4.77 6.83 10.90
C ALA A 206 3.49 7.60 11.22
N MET A 207 3.12 7.68 12.50
CA MET A 207 1.99 8.52 12.92
C MET A 207 2.18 9.09 14.32
N ARG A 208 1.50 10.21 14.62
CA ARG A 208 1.41 10.68 16.01
C ARG A 208 0.68 9.65 16.85
N ARG A 209 1.34 9.15 17.91
CA ARG A 209 0.76 8.14 18.81
C ARG A 209 -0.60 8.57 19.38
N ALA A 210 -0.76 9.84 19.70
CA ALA A 210 -2.01 10.40 20.24
C ALA A 210 -3.22 10.25 19.29
N LEU A 211 -2.99 10.07 17.98
CA LEU A 211 -4.04 9.91 16.97
C LEU A 211 -4.40 8.44 16.72
N TYR A 212 -3.65 7.50 17.30
CA TYR A 212 -3.95 6.08 17.12
C TYR A 212 -5.33 5.72 17.67
N LYS A 213 -6.09 4.98 16.89
CA LYS A 213 -7.38 4.41 17.32
C LYS A 213 -7.31 2.90 17.17
N PRO A 214 -7.58 2.14 18.24
CA PRO A 214 -7.63 0.68 18.16
C PRO A 214 -8.57 0.21 17.04
N LEU A 215 -8.11 -0.78 16.30
CA LEU A 215 -8.83 -1.35 15.15
C LEU A 215 -9.38 -2.73 15.51
N ARG A 216 -10.48 -3.12 14.86
CA ARG A 216 -10.93 -4.51 14.91
C ARG A 216 -9.92 -5.41 14.18
N ALA A 217 -9.80 -6.65 14.60
CA ALA A 217 -8.84 -7.62 14.03
C ALA A 217 -9.03 -7.85 12.51
N ASP A 218 -10.25 -7.65 12.00
CA ASP A 218 -10.57 -7.79 10.57
C ASP A 218 -10.22 -6.55 9.73
N GLN A 219 -9.88 -5.42 10.34
CA GLN A 219 -9.51 -4.19 9.64
C GLN A 219 -8.03 -4.21 9.20
N LEU A 220 -7.75 -3.60 8.05
CA LEU A 220 -6.40 -3.47 7.51
C LEU A 220 -5.74 -2.21 8.09
N PRO A 221 -4.69 -2.34 8.95
CA PRO A 221 -4.09 -1.19 9.62
C PRO A 221 -3.59 -0.15 8.63
N ASP A 222 -2.86 -0.59 7.61
CA ASP A 222 -2.21 0.25 6.60
C ASP A 222 -3.22 1.00 5.70
N PHE A 223 -4.52 0.72 5.82
CA PHE A 223 -5.56 1.45 5.10
C PHE A 223 -6.50 2.22 6.04
N VAL A 224 -6.86 1.62 7.18
CA VAL A 224 -7.86 2.22 8.09
C VAL A 224 -7.23 3.28 8.99
N GLN A 225 -6.00 3.09 9.51
CA GLN A 225 -5.36 4.10 10.36
C GLN A 225 -5.16 5.45 9.66
N PRO A 226 -4.62 5.51 8.42
CA PRO A 226 -4.53 6.78 7.69
C PRO A 226 -5.89 7.46 7.54
N LEU A 227 -6.95 6.72 7.20
CA LEU A 227 -8.31 7.26 7.09
C LEU A 227 -8.83 7.80 8.42
N LYS A 228 -8.52 7.13 9.54
CA LYS A 228 -8.86 7.62 10.89
C LYS A 228 -8.08 8.88 11.27
N VAL A 229 -6.88 9.06 10.77
CA VAL A 229 -6.12 10.32 10.94
C VAL A 229 -6.79 11.45 10.18
N VAL A 230 -7.21 11.23 8.93
CA VAL A 230 -7.99 12.21 8.15
C VAL A 230 -9.32 12.53 8.84
N GLU A 231 -10.02 11.51 9.39
CA GLU A 231 -11.26 11.69 10.14
C GLU A 231 -11.09 12.64 11.33
N GLN A 232 -9.92 12.65 11.97
CA GLN A 232 -9.56 13.51 13.08
C GLN A 232 -9.08 14.90 12.65
N GLY A 233 -9.07 15.21 11.34
CA GLY A 233 -8.72 16.52 10.78
C GLY A 233 -7.23 16.71 10.51
N TYR A 234 -6.41 15.66 10.60
CA TYR A 234 -4.98 15.72 10.31
C TYR A 234 -4.67 15.23 8.90
N ARG A 235 -3.51 15.64 8.39
CA ARG A 235 -3.02 15.25 7.07
C ARG A 235 -2.29 13.91 7.12
N VAL A 236 -2.47 13.14 6.04
CA VAL A 236 -1.67 11.96 5.70
C VAL A 236 -0.79 12.31 4.51
N VAL A 237 0.53 12.28 4.66
CA VAL A 237 1.46 12.77 3.63
C VAL A 237 2.44 11.67 3.20
N TYR A 238 2.98 11.83 1.99
CA TYR A 238 3.97 10.92 1.41
C TYR A 238 5.36 11.53 1.45
N GLU A 239 6.34 10.74 1.96
CA GLU A 239 7.75 11.11 2.01
C GLU A 239 8.57 10.25 1.05
N PRO A 240 8.94 10.78 -0.13
CA PRO A 240 9.63 10.00 -1.16
C PRO A 240 11.09 9.65 -0.80
N GLU A 241 11.70 10.36 0.15
CA GLU A 241 13.09 10.12 0.57
C GLU A 241 13.19 9.07 1.69
N ALA A 242 12.09 8.71 2.34
CA ALA A 242 12.05 7.63 3.31
C ALA A 242 11.90 6.28 2.59
N LEU A 243 12.99 5.59 2.34
CA LEU A 243 13.04 4.40 1.49
C LEU A 243 12.92 3.11 2.29
N LEU A 244 12.02 2.22 1.82
CA LEU A 244 11.93 0.81 2.18
C LEU A 244 12.34 -0.03 0.97
N LYS A 245 13.30 -0.93 1.16
CA LYS A 245 13.68 -1.95 0.17
C LYS A 245 13.01 -3.27 0.53
N GLU A 246 12.28 -3.84 -0.41
CA GLU A 246 11.61 -5.13 -0.26
C GLU A 246 11.95 -6.04 -1.45
N GLU A 247 12.25 -7.31 -1.19
CA GLU A 247 12.48 -8.27 -2.28
C GLU A 247 11.19 -8.51 -3.05
N ALA A 248 11.30 -8.49 -4.38
CA ALA A 248 10.16 -8.77 -5.25
C ALA A 248 9.72 -10.23 -5.10
N LEU A 249 8.40 -10.46 -5.13
CA LEU A 249 7.85 -11.82 -5.15
C LEU A 249 8.28 -12.51 -6.47
N SER A 250 8.86 -13.69 -6.34
CA SER A 250 9.35 -14.48 -7.46
C SER A 250 8.25 -15.23 -8.24
N ASP A 251 7.00 -15.21 -7.74
CA ASP A 251 5.90 -16.00 -8.30
C ASP A 251 4.61 -15.19 -8.44
N GLY A 252 4.10 -15.10 -9.67
CA GLY A 252 2.87 -14.36 -10.01
C GLY A 252 1.60 -14.93 -9.37
N SER A 253 1.59 -16.20 -8.94
CA SER A 253 0.43 -16.79 -8.23
C SER A 253 0.34 -16.26 -6.80
N SER A 254 1.46 -16.09 -6.14
CA SER A 254 1.59 -15.48 -4.81
C SER A 254 1.22 -13.99 -4.86
N GLU A 255 1.69 -13.27 -5.86
CA GLU A 255 1.32 -11.86 -6.12
C GLU A 255 -0.19 -11.71 -6.32
N PHE A 256 -0.80 -12.52 -7.18
CA PHE A 256 -2.25 -12.49 -7.41
C PHE A 256 -3.05 -12.73 -6.12
N SER A 257 -2.66 -13.75 -5.34
CA SER A 257 -3.34 -14.11 -4.09
C SER A 257 -3.21 -12.99 -3.05
N MET A 258 -2.05 -12.36 -2.97
CA MET A 258 -1.80 -11.18 -2.13
C MET A 258 -2.70 -10.03 -2.55
N ARG A 259 -2.77 -9.70 -3.86
CA ARG A 259 -3.61 -8.60 -4.38
C ARG A 259 -5.10 -8.82 -4.12
N VAL A 260 -5.60 -10.05 -4.26
CA VAL A 260 -6.99 -10.39 -3.88
C VAL A 260 -7.24 -10.13 -2.40
N ARG A 261 -6.33 -10.57 -1.51
CA ARG A 261 -6.46 -10.37 -0.07
C ARG A 261 -6.44 -8.89 0.30
N VAL A 262 -5.48 -8.13 -0.22
CA VAL A 262 -5.35 -6.68 0.04
C VAL A 262 -6.60 -5.94 -0.46
N SER A 263 -7.05 -6.23 -1.69
CA SER A 263 -8.26 -5.61 -2.28
C SER A 263 -9.52 -5.93 -1.47
N LEU A 264 -9.69 -7.17 -1.00
CA LEU A 264 -10.83 -7.57 -0.17
C LEU A 264 -10.86 -6.79 1.15
N ARG A 265 -9.71 -6.70 1.84
CA ARG A 265 -9.62 -5.95 3.11
C ARG A 265 -9.82 -4.44 2.89
N ALA A 266 -9.31 -3.91 1.77
CA ALA A 266 -9.53 -2.50 1.40
C ALA A 266 -11.01 -2.20 1.11
N LEU A 267 -11.75 -3.10 0.47
CA LEU A 267 -13.20 -2.93 0.25
C LEU A 267 -13.98 -2.89 1.57
N TRP A 268 -13.62 -3.73 2.55
CA TRP A 268 -14.20 -3.66 3.89
C TRP A 268 -13.84 -2.35 4.60
N ALA A 269 -12.60 -1.88 4.46
CA ALA A 269 -12.19 -0.59 5.02
C ALA A 269 -12.95 0.60 4.39
N LEU A 270 -13.14 0.61 3.06
CA LEU A 270 -13.95 1.62 2.36
C LEU A 270 -15.41 1.60 2.84
N LYS A 271 -15.98 0.40 3.07
CA LYS A 271 -17.33 0.26 3.65
C LYS A 271 -17.42 0.84 5.06
N ASP A 272 -16.44 0.51 5.93
CA ASP A 272 -16.38 1.00 7.31
C ASP A 272 -16.21 2.53 7.36
N MET A 273 -15.41 3.08 6.46
CA MET A 273 -15.07 4.51 6.39
C MET A 273 -15.85 5.26 5.29
N LYS A 274 -17.02 4.73 4.86
CA LYS A 274 -17.83 5.29 3.75
C LYS A 274 -18.23 6.75 3.94
N HIS A 275 -18.34 7.21 5.18
CA HIS A 275 -18.65 8.60 5.51
C HIS A 275 -17.60 9.60 5.00
N LEU A 276 -16.35 9.17 4.79
CA LEU A 276 -15.29 10.00 4.18
C LEU A 276 -15.49 10.18 2.66
N MET A 277 -16.33 9.38 2.02
CA MET A 277 -16.73 9.57 0.62
C MET A 277 -17.90 10.56 0.47
N ASN A 278 -18.37 11.16 1.56
CA ASN A 278 -19.42 12.18 1.51
C ASN A 278 -18.81 13.56 1.17
N PRO A 279 -19.12 14.12 -0.02
CA PRO A 279 -18.53 15.41 -0.44
C PRO A 279 -19.01 16.60 0.40
N ALA A 280 -20.11 16.47 1.16
CA ALA A 280 -20.54 17.51 2.07
C ALA A 280 -19.61 17.66 3.29
N ARG A 281 -18.80 16.65 3.61
CA ARG A 281 -17.83 16.68 4.71
C ARG A 281 -16.48 17.25 4.27
N ASP A 282 -15.91 16.65 3.23
CA ASP A 282 -14.68 17.10 2.55
C ASP A 282 -14.79 16.73 1.07
N PRO A 283 -15.13 17.70 0.20
CA PRO A 283 -15.36 17.40 -1.22
C PRO A 283 -14.10 16.93 -1.94
N ILE A 284 -12.92 17.42 -1.54
CA ILE A 284 -11.66 17.08 -2.19
C ILE A 284 -11.23 15.68 -1.78
N PHE A 285 -11.21 15.37 -0.49
CA PHE A 285 -10.82 14.05 -0.02
C PHE A 285 -11.82 12.97 -0.47
N ALA A 286 -13.12 13.28 -0.48
CA ALA A 286 -14.14 12.39 -1.03
C ALA A 286 -13.90 12.08 -2.52
N LEU A 287 -13.58 13.10 -3.33
CA LEU A 287 -13.20 12.93 -4.73
C LEU A 287 -11.96 12.02 -4.88
N GLN A 288 -10.92 12.25 -4.08
CA GLN A 288 -9.71 11.43 -4.08
C GLN A 288 -10.03 9.97 -3.72
N LEU A 289 -10.73 9.73 -2.62
CA LEU A 289 -11.04 8.38 -2.13
C LEU A 289 -11.93 7.60 -3.11
N ILE A 290 -12.94 8.26 -3.71
CA ILE A 290 -13.79 7.67 -4.73
C ILE A 290 -12.97 7.35 -6.00
N SER A 291 -12.24 8.32 -6.53
CA SER A 291 -11.58 8.19 -7.83
C SER A 291 -10.36 7.27 -7.76
N HIS A 292 -9.52 7.42 -6.73
CA HIS A 292 -8.28 6.65 -6.60
C HIS A 292 -8.49 5.25 -6.06
N LYS A 293 -9.45 5.02 -5.18
CA LYS A 293 -9.66 3.70 -4.55
C LYS A 293 -10.95 3.03 -5.01
N MET A 294 -12.11 3.61 -4.78
CA MET A 294 -13.38 2.95 -5.07
C MET A 294 -13.54 2.61 -6.56
N LEU A 295 -13.33 3.58 -7.46
CA LEU A 295 -13.48 3.37 -8.90
C LEU A 295 -12.44 2.42 -9.47
N ARG A 296 -11.21 2.39 -8.92
CA ARG A 296 -10.20 1.41 -9.34
C ARG A 296 -10.59 -0.02 -9.01
N TYR A 297 -11.13 -0.27 -7.81
CA TYR A 297 -11.63 -1.61 -7.48
C TYR A 297 -12.84 -2.01 -8.33
N ALA A 298 -13.58 -1.06 -8.86
CA ALA A 298 -14.72 -1.29 -9.75
C ALA A 298 -14.35 -1.26 -11.25
N ALA A 299 -13.10 -0.97 -11.63
CA ALA A 299 -12.68 -0.74 -13.02
C ALA A 299 -12.90 -1.95 -13.95
N PHE A 300 -12.93 -3.18 -13.40
CA PHE A 300 -13.28 -4.37 -14.17
C PHE A 300 -14.69 -4.31 -14.77
N VAL A 301 -15.63 -3.55 -14.17
CA VAL A 301 -17.01 -3.41 -14.68
C VAL A 301 -17.01 -2.70 -16.04
N PRO A 302 -16.51 -1.44 -16.15
CA PRO A 302 -16.42 -0.81 -17.48
C PRO A 302 -15.47 -1.56 -18.43
N MET A 303 -14.45 -2.30 -17.96
CA MET A 303 -13.62 -3.15 -18.82
C MET A 303 -14.44 -4.26 -19.49
N ILE A 304 -15.25 -4.99 -18.72
CA ILE A 304 -16.10 -6.07 -19.24
C ILE A 304 -17.17 -5.48 -20.17
N THR A 305 -17.81 -4.39 -19.76
CA THR A 305 -18.82 -3.71 -20.57
C THR A 305 -18.25 -3.21 -21.88
N LEU A 306 -17.03 -2.63 -21.87
CA LEU A 306 -16.33 -2.19 -23.06
C LEU A 306 -16.01 -3.37 -23.98
N ALA A 307 -15.53 -4.49 -23.45
CA ALA A 307 -15.24 -5.69 -24.22
C ALA A 307 -16.48 -6.21 -24.97
N ILE A 308 -17.59 -6.35 -24.25
CA ILE A 308 -18.86 -6.82 -24.83
C ILE A 308 -19.35 -5.84 -25.90
N ALA A 309 -19.40 -4.53 -25.59
CA ALA A 309 -19.85 -3.51 -26.52
C ALA A 309 -18.96 -3.45 -27.79
N THR A 310 -17.64 -3.59 -27.62
CA THR A 310 -16.67 -3.61 -28.71
C THR A 310 -16.92 -4.79 -29.65
N LEU A 311 -17.09 -6.00 -29.10
CA LEU A 311 -17.36 -7.19 -29.93
C LEU A 311 -18.67 -7.08 -30.71
N LEU A 312 -19.74 -6.59 -30.06
CA LEU A 312 -21.05 -6.41 -30.70
C LEU A 312 -21.07 -5.30 -31.73
N LEU A 313 -20.21 -4.30 -31.60
CA LEU A 313 -20.12 -3.16 -32.54
C LEU A 313 -19.06 -3.36 -33.64
N ALA A 314 -18.12 -4.29 -33.52
CA ALA A 314 -17.06 -4.57 -34.47
C ALA A 314 -17.57 -4.74 -35.93
N PRO A 315 -18.72 -5.42 -36.19
CA PRO A 315 -19.27 -5.53 -37.54
C PRO A 315 -19.65 -4.21 -38.21
N LYS A 316 -19.81 -3.12 -37.45
CA LYS A 316 -20.06 -1.76 -37.97
C LYS A 316 -18.80 -1.12 -38.59
N GLY A 317 -17.64 -1.73 -38.44
CA GLY A 317 -16.36 -1.22 -38.94
C GLY A 317 -15.84 0.01 -38.22
N GLY A 318 -14.93 0.76 -38.85
CA GLY A 318 -14.36 2.01 -38.35
C GLY A 318 -13.73 1.87 -36.98
N ILE A 319 -14.02 2.81 -36.08
CA ILE A 319 -13.44 2.89 -34.74
C ILE A 319 -13.73 1.64 -33.84
N TYR A 320 -14.88 0.99 -34.06
CA TYR A 320 -15.27 -0.18 -33.28
C TYR A 320 -14.46 -1.42 -33.68
N LEU A 321 -14.15 -1.58 -34.96
CA LEU A 321 -13.28 -2.65 -35.44
C LEU A 321 -11.84 -2.43 -34.94
N LEU A 322 -11.32 -1.20 -35.00
CA LEU A 322 -10.01 -0.84 -34.48
C LEU A 322 -9.93 -1.10 -33.00
N ALA A 323 -10.96 -0.73 -32.23
CA ALA A 323 -11.04 -0.99 -30.77
C ALA A 323 -11.05 -2.51 -30.50
N ALA A 324 -11.77 -3.31 -31.29
CA ALA A 324 -11.78 -4.77 -31.14
C ALA A 324 -10.40 -5.39 -31.39
N LEU A 325 -9.73 -4.98 -32.43
CA LEU A 325 -8.36 -5.44 -32.78
C LEU A 325 -7.37 -5.02 -31.67
N GLY A 326 -7.46 -3.78 -31.20
CA GLY A 326 -6.64 -3.28 -30.08
C GLY A 326 -6.88 -4.05 -28.78
N TYR A 327 -8.13 -4.39 -28.46
CA TYR A 327 -8.47 -5.17 -27.29
C TYR A 327 -7.93 -6.61 -27.37
N ILE A 328 -8.05 -7.25 -28.55
CA ILE A 328 -7.49 -8.58 -28.80
C ILE A 328 -5.96 -8.54 -28.67
N ALA A 329 -5.30 -7.54 -29.26
CA ALA A 329 -3.85 -7.36 -29.15
C ALA A 329 -3.42 -7.18 -27.68
N PHE A 330 -4.14 -6.37 -26.91
CA PHE A 330 -3.89 -6.16 -25.49
C PHE A 330 -4.00 -7.48 -24.69
N LEU A 331 -5.05 -8.28 -24.92
CA LEU A 331 -5.22 -9.57 -24.27
C LEU A 331 -4.11 -10.58 -24.65
N ALA A 332 -3.70 -10.58 -25.94
CA ALA A 332 -2.60 -11.41 -26.40
C ALA A 332 -1.27 -11.03 -25.73
N LEU A 333 -0.98 -9.73 -25.61
CA LEU A 333 0.22 -9.24 -24.91
C LEU A 333 0.19 -9.60 -23.41
N ALA A 334 -0.96 -9.46 -22.75
CA ALA A 334 -1.12 -9.85 -21.36
C ALA A 334 -0.92 -11.36 -21.15
N TRP A 335 -1.45 -12.19 -22.05
CA TRP A 335 -1.26 -13.63 -22.02
C TRP A 335 0.18 -14.05 -22.26
N LEU A 336 0.86 -13.43 -23.23
CA LEU A 336 2.29 -13.65 -23.51
C LEU A 336 3.15 -13.22 -22.31
N GLY A 337 2.82 -12.10 -21.67
CA GLY A 337 3.46 -11.63 -20.45
C GLY A 337 3.41 -12.67 -19.34
N ARG A 338 2.20 -13.19 -19.06
CA ARG A 338 2.01 -14.25 -18.07
C ARG A 338 2.84 -15.51 -18.37
N LYS A 339 2.88 -15.92 -19.64
CA LYS A 339 3.64 -17.11 -20.06
C LYS A 339 5.15 -16.94 -19.87
N LYS A 340 5.68 -15.75 -20.19
CA LYS A 340 7.10 -15.44 -20.05
C LYS A 340 7.52 -15.31 -18.58
N GLU A 341 6.69 -14.69 -17.74
CA GLU A 341 6.94 -14.61 -16.30
C GLU A 341 7.03 -16.01 -15.67
N GLY A 342 6.11 -16.90 -15.98
CA GLY A 342 6.15 -18.31 -15.52
C GLY A 342 7.40 -19.08 -15.99
N GLY A 343 8.12 -18.57 -16.99
CA GLY A 343 9.42 -19.10 -17.45
C GLY A 343 10.64 -18.42 -16.83
N GLY A 344 10.48 -17.52 -15.84
CA GLY A 344 11.59 -16.84 -15.14
C GLY A 344 12.34 -15.80 -16.00
N GLN A 345 11.73 -15.32 -17.10
CA GLN A 345 12.33 -14.31 -17.96
C GLN A 345 12.01 -12.89 -17.50
N SER A 346 12.98 -11.99 -17.56
CA SER A 346 12.71 -10.56 -17.38
C SER A 346 11.75 -10.05 -18.47
N LEU A 347 10.69 -9.36 -18.07
CA LEU A 347 9.65 -8.88 -18.97
C LEU A 347 9.96 -7.46 -19.44
N SER A 348 9.92 -7.23 -20.79
CA SER A 348 9.88 -5.86 -21.28
C SER A 348 8.53 -5.19 -20.96
N ALA A 349 8.50 -3.85 -20.88
CA ALA A 349 7.30 -3.07 -20.55
C ALA A 349 6.10 -3.39 -21.45
N VAL A 350 6.34 -3.77 -22.71
CA VAL A 350 5.28 -4.14 -23.67
C VAL A 350 4.45 -5.34 -23.21
N TYR A 351 5.05 -6.28 -22.51
CA TYR A 351 4.37 -7.46 -21.96
C TYR A 351 3.98 -7.30 -20.50
N SER A 352 4.85 -6.70 -19.69
CA SER A 352 4.65 -6.61 -18.25
C SER A 352 3.50 -5.65 -17.89
N ILE A 353 3.36 -4.52 -18.57
CA ILE A 353 2.28 -3.55 -18.29
C ILE A 353 0.89 -4.15 -18.56
N PRO A 354 0.58 -4.74 -19.75
CA PRO A 354 -0.71 -5.38 -19.99
C PRO A 354 -0.98 -6.55 -19.03
N TYR A 355 0.02 -7.37 -18.76
CA TYR A 355 -0.11 -8.49 -17.84
C TYR A 355 -0.45 -8.03 -16.42
N TYR A 356 0.33 -7.09 -15.88
CA TYR A 356 0.13 -6.59 -14.52
C TYR A 356 -1.19 -5.83 -14.37
N PHE A 357 -1.58 -5.07 -15.40
CA PHE A 357 -2.88 -4.41 -15.45
C PHE A 357 -4.03 -5.43 -15.37
N MET A 358 -3.98 -6.51 -16.14
CA MET A 358 -4.97 -7.58 -16.09
C MET A 358 -4.97 -8.29 -14.74
N LEU A 359 -3.79 -8.57 -14.17
CA LEU A 359 -3.65 -9.21 -12.86
C LEU A 359 -4.36 -8.40 -11.77
N LEU A 360 -4.12 -7.09 -11.70
CA LEU A 360 -4.75 -6.19 -10.71
C LEU A 360 -6.28 -6.14 -10.86
N ASN A 361 -6.78 -6.04 -12.08
CA ASN A 361 -8.23 -5.98 -12.34
C ASN A 361 -8.92 -7.31 -12.07
N LEU A 362 -8.30 -8.45 -12.40
CA LEU A 362 -8.81 -9.78 -12.04
C LEU A 362 -8.78 -10.01 -10.54
N ALA A 363 -7.76 -9.54 -9.83
CA ALA A 363 -7.70 -9.58 -8.38
C ALA A 363 -8.83 -8.76 -7.75
N SER A 364 -9.06 -7.55 -8.26
CA SER A 364 -10.18 -6.69 -7.83
C SER A 364 -11.54 -7.32 -8.10
N TYR A 365 -11.74 -7.90 -9.28
CA TYR A 365 -12.94 -8.67 -9.61
C TYR A 365 -13.20 -9.78 -8.56
N LYS A 366 -12.20 -10.63 -8.31
CA LYS A 366 -12.31 -11.72 -7.33
C LYS A 366 -12.58 -11.21 -5.91
N ALA A 367 -11.92 -10.10 -5.52
CA ALA A 367 -12.11 -9.48 -4.23
C ALA A 367 -13.52 -8.89 -4.05
N VAL A 368 -14.08 -8.23 -5.09
CA VAL A 368 -15.44 -7.69 -5.05
C VAL A 368 -16.48 -8.82 -4.88
N PHE A 369 -16.32 -9.93 -5.58
CA PHE A 369 -17.23 -11.09 -5.41
C PHE A 369 -17.11 -11.71 -4.02
N ALA A 370 -15.90 -11.86 -3.48
CA ALA A 370 -15.70 -12.31 -2.11
C ALA A 370 -16.33 -11.34 -1.09
N PHE A 371 -16.16 -10.03 -1.30
CA PHE A 371 -16.78 -8.99 -0.49
C PHE A 371 -18.31 -9.05 -0.50
N LEU A 372 -18.94 -9.23 -1.67
CA LEU A 372 -20.39 -9.37 -1.81
C LEU A 372 -20.94 -10.64 -1.13
N ARG A 373 -20.12 -11.69 -1.03
CA ARG A 373 -20.45 -12.90 -0.25
C ARG A 373 -20.24 -12.76 1.25
N GLY A 374 -19.74 -11.60 1.71
CA GLY A 374 -19.46 -11.35 3.13
C GLY A 374 -18.17 -11.99 3.64
N GLU A 375 -17.28 -12.49 2.75
CA GLU A 375 -16.03 -13.11 3.15
C GLU A 375 -15.10 -12.09 3.83
N LYS A 376 -14.46 -12.49 4.94
CA LYS A 376 -13.46 -11.71 5.66
C LYS A 376 -12.20 -12.56 5.87
N LYS A 377 -11.04 -11.92 5.81
CA LYS A 377 -9.74 -12.54 6.12
C LYS A 377 -9.09 -11.79 7.27
N VAL A 378 -9.05 -12.40 8.44
CA VAL A 378 -8.50 -11.83 9.68
C VAL A 378 -7.04 -12.22 9.86
N ILE A 379 -6.72 -13.50 9.70
CA ILE A 379 -5.39 -14.06 9.97
C ILE A 379 -4.51 -13.92 8.71
N TRP A 380 -3.30 -13.44 8.92
CA TRP A 380 -2.25 -13.35 7.92
C TRP A 380 -1.32 -14.56 8.04
N ASN A 381 -0.93 -15.15 6.94
CA ASN A 381 0.15 -16.12 6.88
C ASN A 381 1.37 -15.46 6.25
N PRO A 382 2.57 -15.67 6.83
CA PRO A 382 3.80 -15.09 6.29
C PRO A 382 4.02 -15.55 4.84
N ARG A 383 4.80 -14.79 4.13
CA ARG A 383 5.31 -15.18 2.82
C ARG A 383 6.22 -16.38 3.05
N LYS A 384 5.94 -17.51 2.40
CA LYS A 384 6.93 -18.59 2.35
C LYS A 384 7.99 -18.14 1.34
N GLY A 385 9.19 -17.83 1.83
CA GLY A 385 10.37 -17.57 1.03
C GLY A 385 10.78 -18.78 0.21
#